data_23c08beae88f5f30294a1ac4ea4f5df3
#
_entry.id   23c08beae88f5f30294a1ac4ea4f5df3
#
_cell.length_a   1.000
_cell.length_b   1.000
_cell.length_c   1.000
_cell.angle_alpha   90.00
_cell.angle_beta   90.00
_cell.angle_gamma   90.00
#
_symmetry.space_group_name_H-M   'P 1'
#
loop_
_entity.id
_entity.type
_entity.pdbx_description
1 polymer ?
#
loop_
_entity_poly.entity_id
_entity_poly.type
_entity_poly.pdbx_seq_one_letter_code
_entity_poly.pdbx_strand_id
1 'polypeptide(L)'
;MVAPRHRAAVEAVQRHIDAHLGDDLDLAALAALAHTSPFHFSRLFRAVTGLPPHRYLRRARLERAEQLLTGGDATITTIANQVGFSSVSHFIAAFRRHTGITPGQYRAALQTM
;
A
#
# COMPACT_ATOMS: atom_id res chain seq x y z
N MET A 1 2.46 -25.67 -0.34
CA MET A 1 1.52 -25.26 -1.41
C MET A 1 0.24 -24.70 -0.79
N VAL A 2 -0.27 -23.58 -1.31
CA VAL A 2 -1.46 -22.92 -0.78
C VAL A 2 -2.71 -23.50 -1.47
N ALA A 3 -3.72 -23.86 -0.67
CA ALA A 3 -4.99 -24.37 -1.22
C ALA A 3 -5.67 -23.31 -2.09
N PRO A 4 -6.37 -23.70 -3.16
CA PRO A 4 -7.03 -22.74 -4.06
C PRO A 4 -7.98 -21.78 -3.34
N ARG A 5 -8.74 -22.26 -2.34
CA ARG A 5 -9.65 -21.40 -1.56
C ARG A 5 -8.88 -20.34 -0.75
N HIS A 6 -7.72 -20.68 -0.23
CA HIS A 6 -6.89 -19.74 0.52
C HIS A 6 -6.27 -18.70 -0.41
N ARG A 7 -5.84 -19.12 -1.59
CA ARG A 7 -5.34 -18.20 -2.61
C ARG A 7 -6.41 -17.22 -3.05
N ALA A 8 -7.63 -17.72 -3.30
CA ALA A 8 -8.76 -16.87 -3.68
C ALA A 8 -9.10 -15.86 -2.59
N ALA A 9 -9.03 -16.27 -1.31
CA ALA A 9 -9.29 -15.38 -0.19
C ALA A 9 -8.23 -14.27 -0.11
N VAL A 10 -6.95 -14.61 -0.30
CA VAL A 10 -5.86 -13.61 -0.31
C VAL A 10 -6.03 -12.65 -1.48
N GLU A 11 -6.36 -13.16 -2.65
CA GLU A 11 -6.56 -12.31 -3.84
C GLU A 11 -7.74 -11.36 -3.65
N ALA A 12 -8.81 -11.80 -2.98
CA ALA A 12 -9.94 -10.92 -2.64
C ALA A 12 -9.50 -9.80 -1.70
N VAL A 13 -8.63 -10.11 -0.72
CA VAL A 13 -8.09 -9.09 0.19
C VAL A 13 -7.18 -8.12 -0.56
N GLN A 14 -6.37 -8.61 -1.50
CA GLN A 14 -5.55 -7.73 -2.34
C GLN A 14 -6.41 -6.72 -3.10
N ARG A 15 -7.50 -7.17 -3.71
CA ARG A 15 -8.44 -6.28 -4.40
C ARG A 15 -9.05 -5.26 -3.45
N HIS A 16 -9.40 -5.69 -2.24
CA HIS A 16 -9.94 -4.79 -1.23
C HIS A 16 -8.92 -3.72 -0.84
N ILE A 17 -7.66 -4.12 -0.60
CA ILE A 17 -6.59 -3.17 -0.29
C ILE A 17 -6.44 -2.14 -1.40
N ASP A 18 -6.36 -2.60 -2.65
CA ASP A 18 -6.14 -1.71 -3.79
C ASP A 18 -7.29 -0.72 -3.98
N ALA A 19 -8.51 -1.09 -3.61
CA ALA A 19 -9.68 -0.23 -3.70
C ALA A 19 -9.85 0.71 -2.50
N HIS A 20 -9.13 0.48 -1.38
CA HIS A 20 -9.33 1.20 -0.11
C HIS A 20 -8.01 1.66 0.51
N LEU A 21 -7.03 2.05 -0.31
CA LEU A 21 -5.68 2.40 0.18
C LEU A 21 -5.68 3.52 1.22
N GLY A 22 -6.62 4.46 1.12
CA GLY A 22 -6.72 5.57 2.05
C GLY A 22 -7.35 5.23 3.39
N ASP A 23 -7.94 4.05 3.51
CA ASP A 23 -8.64 3.63 4.72
C ASP A 23 -7.67 3.07 5.76
N ASP A 24 -8.16 2.98 7.01
CA ASP A 24 -7.41 2.36 8.08
C ASP A 24 -7.55 0.83 7.96
N LEU A 25 -6.55 0.20 7.35
CA LEU A 25 -6.55 -1.22 7.03
C LEU A 25 -5.62 -1.97 7.98
N ASP A 26 -6.10 -2.28 9.19
CA ASP A 26 -5.28 -3.05 10.14
C ASP A 26 -5.34 -4.56 9.83
N LEU A 27 -4.39 -5.29 10.41
CA LEU A 27 -4.25 -6.72 10.15
C LEU A 27 -5.49 -7.51 10.56
N ALA A 28 -6.11 -7.15 11.68
CA ALA A 28 -7.31 -7.86 12.16
C ALA A 28 -8.47 -7.68 11.19
N ALA A 29 -8.66 -6.48 10.65
CA ALA A 29 -9.72 -6.21 9.68
C ALA A 29 -9.50 -6.99 8.38
N LEU A 30 -8.27 -7.03 7.89
CA LEU A 30 -7.93 -7.78 6.67
C LEU A 30 -8.11 -9.29 6.88
N ALA A 31 -7.69 -9.81 8.03
CA ALA A 31 -7.84 -11.22 8.36
C ALA A 31 -9.32 -11.62 8.45
N ALA A 32 -10.16 -10.73 8.99
CA ALA A 32 -11.60 -10.97 9.07
C ALA A 32 -12.22 -11.11 7.68
N LEU A 33 -11.76 -10.35 6.71
CA LEU A 33 -12.23 -10.48 5.33
C LEU A 33 -11.89 -11.84 4.72
N ALA A 34 -10.79 -12.44 5.16
CA ALA A 34 -10.37 -13.76 4.70
C ALA A 34 -10.91 -14.89 5.59
N HIS A 35 -11.74 -14.56 6.59
CA HIS A 35 -12.33 -15.53 7.53
C HIS A 35 -11.27 -16.37 8.25
N THR A 36 -10.18 -15.73 8.69
CA THR A 36 -9.08 -16.43 9.36
C THR A 36 -8.49 -15.55 10.45
N SER A 37 -7.66 -16.16 11.33
CA SER A 37 -6.98 -15.42 12.37
C SER A 37 -5.90 -14.50 11.78
N PRO A 38 -5.55 -13.40 12.48
CA PRO A 38 -4.49 -12.51 11.99
C PRO A 38 -3.16 -13.22 11.76
N PHE A 39 -2.78 -14.10 12.66
CA PHE A 39 -1.52 -14.86 12.52
C PHE A 39 -1.54 -15.75 11.28
N HIS A 40 -2.60 -16.52 11.12
CA HIS A 40 -2.74 -17.44 9.98
C HIS A 40 -2.84 -16.66 8.66
N PHE A 41 -3.61 -15.57 8.67
CA PHE A 41 -3.74 -14.69 7.51
C PHE A 41 -2.39 -14.15 7.06
N SER A 42 -1.58 -13.67 7.99
CA SER A 42 -0.26 -13.11 7.67
C SER A 42 0.62 -14.14 6.96
N ARG A 43 0.60 -15.38 7.43
CA ARG A 43 1.36 -16.46 6.81
C ARG A 43 0.85 -16.81 5.41
N LEU A 44 -0.48 -16.89 5.26
CA LEU A 44 -1.09 -17.15 3.96
C LEU A 44 -0.80 -16.04 2.95
N PHE A 45 -0.94 -14.81 3.41
CA PHE A 45 -0.72 -13.65 2.55
C PHE A 45 0.71 -13.63 2.03
N ARG A 46 1.68 -13.83 2.92
CA ARG A 46 3.09 -13.90 2.52
C ARG A 46 3.36 -15.06 1.57
N ALA A 47 2.73 -16.21 1.79
CA ALA A 47 2.91 -17.39 0.92
C ALA A 47 2.40 -17.12 -0.50
N VAL A 48 1.30 -16.36 -0.63
CA VAL A 48 0.70 -16.06 -1.93
C VAL A 48 1.38 -14.88 -2.63
N THR A 49 1.67 -13.81 -1.89
CA THR A 49 2.15 -12.55 -2.48
C THR A 49 3.66 -12.36 -2.40
N GLY A 50 4.33 -13.10 -1.53
CA GLY A 50 5.76 -12.91 -1.26
C GLY A 50 6.05 -11.85 -0.20
N LEU A 51 5.05 -11.10 0.26
CA LEU A 51 5.22 -10.03 1.23
C LEU A 51 4.23 -10.19 2.39
N PRO A 52 4.62 -9.84 3.62
CA PRO A 52 3.64 -9.72 4.70
C PRO A 52 2.65 -8.58 4.40
N PRO A 53 1.41 -8.64 4.96
CA PRO A 53 0.36 -7.67 4.61
C PRO A 53 0.76 -6.22 4.78
N HIS A 54 1.46 -5.86 5.87
CA HIS A 54 1.82 -4.46 6.13
C HIS A 54 2.82 -3.93 5.09
N ARG A 55 3.71 -4.77 4.59
CA ARG A 55 4.66 -4.38 3.54
C ARG A 55 3.97 -4.24 2.19
N TYR A 56 3.06 -5.15 1.89
CA TYR A 56 2.24 -5.08 0.69
C TYR A 56 1.43 -3.77 0.67
N LEU A 57 0.76 -3.46 1.79
CA LEU A 57 -0.05 -2.25 1.91
C LEU A 57 0.81 -0.99 1.74
N ARG A 58 1.96 -0.94 2.41
CA ARG A 58 2.86 0.22 2.28
C ARG A 58 3.32 0.41 0.84
N ARG A 59 3.72 -0.67 0.19
CA ARG A 59 4.19 -0.63 -1.19
C ARG A 59 3.07 -0.16 -2.12
N ALA A 60 1.86 -0.68 -1.96
CA ALA A 60 0.72 -0.28 -2.77
C ALA A 60 0.41 1.22 -2.60
N ARG A 61 0.48 1.72 -1.36
CA ARG A 61 0.27 3.14 -1.06
C ARG A 61 1.33 4.01 -1.74
N LEU A 62 2.59 3.61 -1.70
CA LEU A 62 3.68 4.36 -2.32
C LEU A 62 3.59 4.33 -3.85
N GLU A 63 3.22 3.21 -4.44
CA GLU A 63 3.01 3.11 -5.88
C GLU A 63 1.85 4.01 -6.34
N ARG A 64 0.78 4.05 -5.55
CA ARG A 64 -0.34 4.95 -5.84
C ARG A 64 0.10 6.42 -5.75
N ALA A 65 0.94 6.74 -4.77
CA ALA A 65 1.47 8.09 -4.62
C ALA A 65 2.30 8.51 -5.85
N GLU A 66 3.10 7.59 -6.40
CA GLU A 66 3.85 7.87 -7.63
C GLU A 66 2.91 8.28 -8.77
N GLN A 67 1.79 7.56 -8.93
CA GLN A 67 0.79 7.88 -9.95
C GLN A 67 0.18 9.27 -9.73
N LEU A 68 -0.15 9.59 -8.47
CA LEU A 68 -0.76 10.88 -8.14
C LEU A 68 0.22 12.04 -8.31
N LEU A 69 1.50 11.82 -8.09
CA LEU A 69 2.54 12.83 -8.32
C LEU A 69 2.72 13.11 -9.82
N THR A 70 2.51 12.12 -10.64
CA THR A 70 2.67 12.21 -12.10
C THR A 70 1.50 12.92 -12.76
N GLY A 71 0.28 12.66 -12.31
CA GLY A 71 -0.94 12.98 -13.04
C GLY A 71 -1.64 14.28 -12.65
N GLY A 72 -1.12 15.06 -11.69
CA GLY A 72 -1.85 16.22 -11.23
C GLY A 72 -1.01 17.21 -10.44
N ASP A 73 -1.71 18.13 -9.78
CA ASP A 73 -1.12 19.23 -9.00
C ASP A 73 -1.47 19.16 -7.51
N ALA A 74 -2.00 18.04 -7.02
CA ALA A 74 -2.30 17.87 -5.61
C ALA A 74 -1.03 18.03 -4.77
N THR A 75 -1.17 18.64 -3.59
CA THR A 75 -0.02 18.86 -2.71
C THR A 75 0.50 17.54 -2.15
N ILE A 76 1.74 17.53 -1.71
CA ILE A 76 2.36 16.36 -1.08
C ILE A 76 1.54 15.93 0.15
N THR A 77 1.08 16.88 0.95
CA THR A 77 0.23 16.60 2.11
C THR A 77 -1.08 15.93 1.70
N THR A 78 -1.74 16.45 0.66
CA THR A 78 -2.97 15.86 0.16
C THR A 78 -2.76 14.43 -0.32
N ILE A 79 -1.69 14.20 -1.09
CA ILE A 79 -1.36 12.86 -1.58
C ILE A 79 -1.10 11.90 -0.43
N ALA A 80 -0.30 12.32 0.57
CA ALA A 80 -0.04 11.50 1.75
C ALA A 80 -1.34 11.03 2.42
N ASN A 81 -2.29 11.94 2.61
CA ASN A 81 -3.58 11.62 3.21
C ASN A 81 -4.41 10.70 2.32
N GLN A 82 -4.46 10.96 1.02
CA GLN A 82 -5.24 10.15 0.08
C GLN A 82 -4.77 8.71 0.03
N VAL A 83 -3.47 8.48 0.13
CA VAL A 83 -2.93 7.11 0.07
C VAL A 83 -2.83 6.46 1.45
N GLY A 84 -3.30 7.12 2.52
CA GLY A 84 -3.48 6.50 3.83
C GLY A 84 -2.36 6.70 4.83
N PHE A 85 -1.42 7.61 4.59
CA PHE A 85 -0.43 7.97 5.59
C PHE A 85 -1.00 9.00 6.56
N SER A 86 -0.89 8.74 7.87
CA SER A 86 -1.39 9.64 8.90
C SER A 86 -0.48 10.85 9.13
N SER A 87 0.78 10.77 8.68
CA SER A 87 1.78 11.82 8.85
C SER A 87 2.49 12.07 7.52
N VAL A 88 2.57 13.33 7.10
CA VAL A 88 3.29 13.69 5.88
C VAL A 88 4.78 13.41 6.02
N SER A 89 5.34 13.61 7.21
CA SER A 89 6.77 13.31 7.46
C SER A 89 7.05 11.82 7.29
N HIS A 90 6.15 10.97 7.77
CA HIS A 90 6.26 9.53 7.61
C HIS A 90 6.18 9.13 6.14
N PHE A 91 5.26 9.75 5.41
CA PHE A 91 5.10 9.52 3.98
C PHE A 91 6.37 9.90 3.22
N ILE A 92 6.92 11.08 3.47
CA ILE A 92 8.14 11.55 2.79
C ILE A 92 9.30 10.59 3.03
N ALA A 93 9.49 10.16 4.28
CA ALA A 93 10.57 9.22 4.62
C ALA A 93 10.38 7.87 3.93
N ALA A 94 9.14 7.34 3.95
CA ALA A 94 8.84 6.05 3.31
C ALA A 94 8.99 6.14 1.80
N PHE A 95 8.54 7.23 1.19
CA PHE A 95 8.65 7.44 -0.26
C PHE A 95 10.12 7.52 -0.69
N ARG A 96 10.92 8.29 0.05
CA ARG A 96 12.36 8.40 -0.24
C ARG A 96 13.06 7.05 -0.11
N ARG A 97 12.68 6.23 0.87
CA ARG A 97 13.24 4.90 1.04
C ARG A 97 12.86 3.98 -0.12
N HIS A 98 11.64 4.15 -0.65
CA HIS A 98 11.12 3.34 -1.74
C HIS A 98 11.70 3.74 -3.11
N THR A 99 11.84 5.04 -3.38
CA THR A 99 12.26 5.56 -4.69
C THR A 99 13.69 6.11 -4.71
N GLY A 100 14.27 6.42 -3.56
CA GLY A 100 15.58 7.04 -3.46
C GLY A 100 15.54 8.56 -3.39
N ILE A 101 14.41 9.19 -3.68
CA ILE A 101 14.24 10.64 -3.65
C ILE A 101 12.93 11.03 -2.96
N THR A 102 12.80 12.30 -2.57
CA THR A 102 11.58 12.79 -1.92
C THR A 102 10.43 12.91 -2.94
N PRO A 103 9.17 12.94 -2.47
CA PRO A 103 8.04 13.17 -3.38
C PRO A 103 8.15 14.46 -4.17
N GLY A 104 8.64 15.54 -3.54
CA GLY A 104 8.85 16.81 -4.22
C GLY A 104 9.89 16.71 -5.32
N GLN A 105 11.00 16.04 -5.05
CA GLN A 105 12.06 15.80 -6.04
C GLN A 105 11.56 14.91 -7.18
N TYR A 106 10.76 13.89 -6.85
CA TYR A 106 10.16 13.00 -7.83
C TYR A 106 9.28 13.77 -8.81
N ARG A 107 8.38 14.63 -8.27
CA ARG A 107 7.50 15.47 -9.10
C ARG A 107 8.30 16.43 -9.98
N ALA A 108 9.32 17.07 -9.41
CA ALA A 108 10.15 18.01 -10.16
C ALA A 108 10.90 17.32 -11.31
N ALA A 109 11.41 16.12 -11.07
CA ALA A 109 12.11 15.34 -12.09
C ALA A 109 11.17 14.99 -13.25
N LEU A 110 9.91 14.66 -12.97
CA LEU A 110 8.92 14.36 -14.00
C LEU A 110 8.57 15.60 -14.83
N GLN A 111 8.56 16.77 -14.22
CA GLN A 111 8.22 18.02 -14.93
C GLN A 111 9.30 18.49 -15.87
N THR A 112 10.52 18.00 -15.71
CA THR A 112 11.65 18.38 -16.57
C THR A 112 11.91 17.41 -17.71
N MET A 113 11.12 16.35 -17.81
CA MET A 113 11.25 15.34 -18.86
C MET A 113 10.55 15.74 -20.14
#